data_01ef5505b8446dc17c184ef2749eb17e
#
_entry.id   01ef5505b8446dc17c184ef2749eb17e
#
_cell.length_a   1.000
_cell.length_b   1.000
_cell.length_c   1.000
_cell.angle_alpha   90.00
_cell.angle_beta   90.00
_cell.angle_gamma   90.00
#
_symmetry.space_group_name_H-M   'P 1'
#
loop_
_entity.id
_entity.type
_entity.pdbx_description
1 polymer ?
#
loop_
_entity_poly.entity_id
_entity_poly.type
_entity_poly.pdbx_seq_one_letter_code
_entity_poly.pdbx_strand_id
1 'polypeptide(L)'
;MAFASYNFWVRDMTRSRSSTGRPSRMGGTTALFAVLMAAPVQHPHAEIAPIARNESSVTVYGGDRFAGSVKDSTTNSTINLENGSSFALALDIGLDENTQLELFYSQQKTALTSGGFSPQADNFGITLHNYQLGGTNFIEGVGRGPYVMGGVGATTMKPDRSGLNSETFFSGNLGIGWMVPLGAHVGLRFEARGYGILLNNNSAIFCGGTTGCTVAIKGNALFQGEALAGISARF
;
A
#
# COMPACT_ATOMS: atom_id res chain seq x y z
N MET A 1 -13.71 -14.41 48.40
CA MET A 1 -15.11 -13.97 48.50
C MET A 1 -15.65 -13.73 47.09
N ALA A 2 -16.58 -14.59 46.75
CA ALA A 2 -17.80 -14.53 45.90
C ALA A 2 -17.55 -14.29 44.39
N PHE A 3 -17.59 -15.30 43.59
CA PHE A 3 -18.58 -16.04 42.78
C PHE A 3 -19.77 -15.17 42.28
N ALA A 4 -19.92 -15.07 40.96
CA ALA A 4 -21.23 -15.09 40.30
C ALA A 4 -21.08 -15.57 38.83
N SER A 5 -21.53 -16.79 38.63
CA SER A 5 -21.87 -17.43 37.35
C SER A 5 -23.17 -16.86 36.81
N TYR A 6 -23.32 -16.73 35.49
CA TYR A 6 -24.62 -16.66 34.82
C TYR A 6 -24.62 -17.55 33.57
N ASN A 7 -25.19 -18.76 33.74
CA ASN A 7 -25.80 -19.57 32.68
C ASN A 7 -27.27 -19.19 32.55
N PHE A 8 -27.84 -19.30 31.39
CA PHE A 8 -29.26 -19.56 31.05
C PHE A 8 -29.57 -18.89 29.69
N TRP A 9 -30.06 -19.50 28.66
CA TRP A 9 -31.18 -20.33 28.34
C TRP A 9 -31.06 -20.90 26.92
N VAL A 10 -31.20 -22.21 26.79
CA VAL A 10 -31.61 -22.93 25.57
C VAL A 10 -33.15 -22.90 25.55
N ARG A 11 -33.74 -22.63 24.42
CA ARG A 11 -35.16 -22.96 24.16
C ARG A 11 -35.39 -23.37 22.71
N ASP A 12 -35.58 -24.62 22.55
CA ASP A 12 -36.24 -25.34 21.46
C ASP A 12 -37.65 -24.80 21.19
N MET A 13 -38.03 -24.63 19.93
CA MET A 13 -39.43 -24.68 19.49
C MET A 13 -39.53 -25.13 18.03
N THR A 14 -39.65 -26.42 17.87
CA THR A 14 -40.32 -27.04 16.71
C THR A 14 -41.81 -26.67 16.74
N ARG A 15 -42.36 -26.16 15.66
CA ARG A 15 -43.77 -26.39 15.29
C ARG A 15 -44.05 -26.21 13.80
N SER A 16 -44.39 -27.30 13.20
CA SER A 16 -45.07 -27.51 11.93
C SER A 16 -46.39 -26.72 11.84
N ARG A 17 -46.69 -26.13 10.69
CA ARG A 17 -48.05 -26.07 10.14
C ARG A 17 -48.06 -25.94 8.63
N SER A 18 -48.62 -26.94 8.00
CA SER A 18 -49.08 -26.93 6.61
C SER A 18 -50.29 -26.01 6.43
N SER A 19 -50.32 -25.27 5.32
CA SER A 19 -51.60 -24.80 4.72
C SER A 19 -51.45 -24.70 3.21
N THR A 20 -52.24 -25.48 2.56
CA THR A 20 -52.59 -25.49 1.13
C THR A 20 -53.24 -24.17 0.70
N GLY A 21 -52.74 -23.56 -0.38
CA GLY A 21 -53.39 -22.44 -1.04
C GLY A 21 -53.06 -22.42 -2.54
N ARG A 22 -54.08 -22.53 -3.37
CA ARG A 22 -54.11 -22.69 -4.83
C ARG A 22 -53.68 -21.43 -5.58
N PRO A 23 -53.41 -21.53 -6.92
CA PRO A 23 -52.58 -20.64 -7.67
C PRO A 23 -53.34 -19.48 -8.32
N SER A 24 -52.72 -18.32 -8.44
CA SER A 24 -53.09 -17.27 -9.39
C SER A 24 -52.00 -17.11 -10.44
N ARG A 25 -52.37 -17.31 -11.67
CA ARG A 25 -51.59 -16.99 -12.88
C ARG A 25 -51.41 -15.47 -12.99
N MET A 26 -50.18 -15.01 -13.22
CA MET A 26 -49.93 -13.85 -14.08
C MET A 26 -48.45 -13.82 -14.49
N GLY A 27 -48.24 -13.92 -15.77
CA GLY A 27 -47.44 -13.08 -16.64
C GLY A 27 -45.94 -13.02 -16.44
N GLY A 28 -45.25 -13.85 -17.18
CA GLY A 28 -44.18 -13.57 -18.10
C GLY A 28 -43.01 -12.70 -17.66
N THR A 29 -41.89 -13.29 -17.44
CA THR A 29 -40.64 -12.90 -18.10
C THR A 29 -39.61 -14.03 -17.76
N THR A 30 -39.33 -14.83 -18.75
CA THR A 30 -38.36 -15.92 -18.67
C THR A 30 -36.97 -15.29 -18.66
N ALA A 31 -36.40 -15.08 -17.50
CA ALA A 31 -34.98 -14.80 -17.35
C ALA A 31 -34.25 -16.15 -17.50
N LEU A 32 -33.63 -16.33 -18.65
CA LEU A 32 -32.75 -17.45 -18.95
C LEU A 32 -31.50 -17.33 -18.09
N PHE A 33 -31.49 -17.92 -16.91
CA PHE A 33 -30.26 -18.16 -16.16
C PHE A 33 -29.48 -19.26 -16.84
N ALA A 34 -28.50 -18.90 -17.65
CA ALA A 34 -27.48 -19.82 -18.14
C ALA A 34 -26.67 -20.31 -16.91
N VAL A 35 -26.97 -21.52 -16.45
CA VAL A 35 -26.14 -22.27 -15.51
C VAL A 35 -24.87 -22.61 -16.28
N LEU A 36 -23.81 -21.83 -16.09
CA LEU A 36 -22.46 -22.18 -16.51
C LEU A 36 -22.04 -23.36 -15.65
N MET A 37 -22.15 -24.55 -16.18
CA MET A 37 -21.52 -25.74 -15.60
C MET A 37 -20.02 -25.52 -15.63
N ALA A 38 -19.46 -25.11 -14.49
CA ALA A 38 -18.02 -25.07 -14.27
C ALA A 38 -17.52 -26.53 -14.30
N ALA A 39 -16.96 -26.94 -15.44
CA ALA A 39 -16.14 -28.14 -15.50
C ALA A 39 -15.00 -27.97 -14.45
N PRO A 40 -14.64 -29.01 -13.70
CA PRO A 40 -13.49 -28.95 -12.80
C PRO A 40 -12.25 -28.72 -13.68
N VAL A 41 -11.74 -27.51 -13.66
CA VAL A 41 -10.42 -27.19 -14.19
C VAL A 41 -9.44 -27.94 -13.29
N GLN A 42 -8.99 -29.09 -13.75
CA GLN A 42 -7.84 -29.76 -13.15
C GLN A 42 -6.64 -28.85 -13.37
N HIS A 43 -6.32 -28.05 -12.37
CA HIS A 43 -5.08 -27.33 -12.35
C HIS A 43 -3.96 -28.37 -12.25
N PRO A 44 -3.04 -28.42 -13.23
CA PRO A 44 -1.83 -29.19 -13.02
C PRO A 44 -1.17 -28.55 -11.79
N HIS A 45 -1.11 -29.30 -10.69
CA HIS A 45 -0.23 -28.95 -9.59
C HIS A 45 1.19 -29.03 -10.17
N ALA A 46 1.67 -27.90 -10.70
CA ALA A 46 3.10 -27.74 -10.90
C ALA A 46 3.71 -27.89 -9.51
N GLU A 47 4.35 -29.02 -9.23
CA GLU A 47 5.16 -29.23 -8.06
C GLU A 47 6.25 -28.17 -8.10
N ILE A 48 6.01 -27.05 -7.38
CA ILE A 48 6.97 -25.95 -7.28
C ILE A 48 8.12 -26.54 -6.47
N ALA A 49 9.27 -26.67 -7.11
CA ALA A 49 10.50 -27.15 -6.47
C ALA A 49 10.70 -26.39 -5.13
N PRO A 50 11.17 -27.06 -4.06
CA PRO A 50 11.42 -26.39 -2.79
C PRO A 50 12.36 -25.22 -3.03
N ILE A 51 11.91 -24.02 -2.63
CA ILE A 51 12.67 -22.79 -2.76
C ILE A 51 13.92 -22.95 -1.92
N ALA A 52 15.09 -22.85 -2.55
CA ALA A 52 16.37 -22.97 -1.87
C ALA A 52 16.49 -21.85 -0.81
N ARG A 53 16.97 -22.22 0.36
CA ARG A 53 17.33 -21.28 1.44
C ARG A 53 18.32 -20.26 0.85
N ASN A 54 18.00 -18.98 0.90
CA ASN A 54 18.78 -17.83 0.44
C ASN A 54 18.53 -17.36 -1.01
N GLU A 55 17.36 -17.57 -1.57
CA GLU A 55 17.04 -16.95 -2.86
C GLU A 55 16.99 -15.42 -2.72
N SER A 56 17.81 -14.76 -3.50
CA SER A 56 17.75 -13.32 -3.72
C SER A 56 16.77 -13.00 -4.83
N SER A 57 16.16 -11.82 -4.80
CA SER A 57 15.26 -11.39 -5.87
C SER A 57 15.39 -9.92 -6.18
N VAL A 58 15.09 -9.57 -7.42
CA VAL A 58 14.89 -8.19 -7.86
C VAL A 58 13.45 -8.05 -8.33
N THR A 59 12.76 -7.03 -7.84
CA THR A 59 11.39 -6.74 -8.23
C THR A 59 11.27 -5.32 -8.78
N VAL A 60 10.59 -5.19 -9.92
CA VAL A 60 10.23 -3.92 -10.54
C VAL A 60 8.74 -3.72 -10.36
N TYR A 61 8.33 -2.55 -9.88
CA TYR A 61 6.93 -2.22 -9.61
C TYR A 61 6.48 -0.99 -10.38
N GLY A 62 5.18 -0.99 -10.74
CA GLY A 62 4.40 0.20 -11.03
C GLY A 62 3.23 0.29 -10.07
N GLY A 63 2.79 1.51 -9.77
CA GLY A 63 1.68 1.70 -8.86
C GLY A 63 1.21 3.14 -8.75
N ASP A 64 0.34 3.35 -7.78
CA ASP A 64 -0.18 4.66 -7.44
C ASP A 64 0.04 4.95 -5.96
N ARG A 65 0.48 6.16 -5.68
CA ARG A 65 0.66 6.66 -4.32
C ARG A 65 -0.42 7.66 -3.99
N PHE A 66 -1.09 7.39 -2.88
CA PHE A 66 -2.14 8.25 -2.33
C PHE A 66 -1.51 9.27 -1.42
N ALA A 67 -1.82 10.51 -1.71
CA ALA A 67 -1.20 11.62 -1.05
C ALA A 67 -1.68 11.82 0.39
N GLY A 68 -0.75 12.28 1.23
CA GLY A 68 -1.06 12.80 2.54
C GLY A 68 -1.37 14.30 2.49
N SER A 69 -1.84 14.83 3.60
CA SER A 69 -1.99 16.25 3.79
C SER A 69 -1.09 16.74 4.93
N VAL A 70 -0.58 17.96 4.81
CA VAL A 70 0.17 18.67 5.86
C VAL A 70 -0.48 20.02 6.11
N LYS A 71 -0.31 20.56 7.33
CA LYS A 71 -0.79 21.91 7.65
C LYS A 71 0.33 22.92 7.50
N ASP A 72 0.02 24.04 6.86
CA ASP A 72 0.89 25.21 6.82
C ASP A 72 0.93 25.86 8.21
N SER A 73 2.13 26.22 8.68
CA SER A 73 2.31 26.82 10.00
C SER A 73 1.89 28.28 10.07
N THR A 74 1.88 28.98 8.94
CA THR A 74 1.62 30.41 8.87
C THR A 74 0.14 30.70 8.67
N THR A 75 -0.51 29.96 7.77
CA THR A 75 -1.91 30.19 7.38
C THR A 75 -2.89 29.21 8.01
N ASN A 76 -2.39 28.16 8.69
CA ASN A 76 -3.17 27.02 9.20
C ASN A 76 -3.98 26.28 8.11
N SER A 77 -3.68 26.55 6.85
CA SER A 77 -4.32 25.92 5.69
C SER A 77 -3.80 24.50 5.50
N THR A 78 -4.65 23.62 4.98
CA THR A 78 -4.24 22.25 4.62
C THR A 78 -3.61 22.28 3.22
N ILE A 79 -2.38 21.81 3.13
CA ILE A 79 -1.68 21.57 1.86
C ILE A 79 -1.90 20.10 1.52
N ASN A 80 -2.48 19.85 0.37
CA ASN A 80 -2.70 18.49 -0.13
C ASN A 80 -1.63 18.17 -1.19
N LEU A 81 -1.04 16.99 -1.07
CA LEU A 81 -0.29 16.40 -2.18
C LEU A 81 -1.30 15.74 -3.11
N GLU A 82 -1.10 15.83 -4.40
CA GLU A 82 -1.92 15.11 -5.37
C GLU A 82 -1.51 13.64 -5.43
N ASN A 83 -2.49 12.76 -5.67
CA ASN A 83 -2.22 11.37 -5.98
C ASN A 83 -1.39 11.31 -7.27
N GLY A 84 -0.50 10.35 -7.36
CA GLY A 84 0.34 10.23 -8.55
C GLY A 84 0.86 8.83 -8.75
N SER A 85 1.13 8.51 -10.01
CA SER A 85 1.77 7.24 -10.35
C SER A 85 3.16 7.14 -9.75
N SER A 86 3.52 5.93 -9.35
CA SER A 86 4.79 5.59 -8.75
C SER A 86 5.49 4.46 -9.50
N PHE A 87 6.81 4.48 -9.41
CA PHE A 87 7.69 3.41 -9.85
C PHE A 87 8.55 2.99 -8.67
N ALA A 88 8.76 1.67 -8.50
CA ALA A 88 9.61 1.19 -7.42
C ALA A 88 10.48 0.01 -7.85
N LEU A 89 11.57 -0.17 -7.10
CA LEU A 89 12.51 -1.28 -7.19
C LEU A 89 12.74 -1.87 -5.81
N ALA A 90 12.75 -3.20 -5.70
CA ALA A 90 13.19 -3.90 -4.51
C ALA A 90 14.30 -4.88 -4.86
N LEU A 91 15.31 -4.93 -4.00
CA LEU A 91 16.32 -5.98 -3.95
C LEU A 91 16.13 -6.71 -2.63
N ASP A 92 15.80 -7.99 -2.72
CA ASP A 92 15.58 -8.85 -1.56
C ASP A 92 16.70 -9.87 -1.46
N ILE A 93 17.19 -10.08 -0.23
CA ILE A 93 18.22 -11.08 0.09
C ILE A 93 17.63 -12.02 1.13
N GLY A 94 17.52 -13.30 0.80
CA GLY A 94 17.00 -14.33 1.73
C GLY A 94 17.87 -14.46 2.96
N LEU A 95 17.26 -14.38 4.15
CA LEU A 95 17.93 -14.62 5.43
C LEU A 95 17.61 -16.02 5.96
N ASP A 96 16.35 -16.43 5.84
CA ASP A 96 15.85 -17.75 6.23
C ASP A 96 14.69 -18.18 5.32
N GLU A 97 13.98 -19.25 5.71
CA GLU A 97 12.87 -19.83 4.92
C GLU A 97 11.68 -18.88 4.76
N ASN A 98 11.54 -17.89 5.62
CA ASN A 98 10.39 -16.98 5.67
C ASN A 98 10.77 -15.51 5.55
N THR A 99 12.04 -15.17 5.78
CA THR A 99 12.47 -13.78 5.94
C THR A 99 13.47 -13.36 4.88
N GLN A 100 13.28 -12.17 4.34
CA GLN A 100 14.24 -11.52 3.45
C GLN A 100 14.61 -10.14 3.99
N LEU A 101 15.86 -9.74 3.82
CA LEU A 101 16.29 -8.35 3.93
C LEU A 101 15.91 -7.63 2.63
N GLU A 102 15.26 -6.48 2.73
CA GLU A 102 14.81 -5.70 1.58
C GLU A 102 15.52 -4.35 1.52
N LEU A 103 16.11 -4.04 0.37
CA LEU A 103 16.48 -2.68 -0.04
C LEU A 103 15.43 -2.19 -1.04
N PHE A 104 14.68 -1.16 -0.65
CA PHE A 104 13.56 -0.66 -1.43
C PHE A 104 13.78 0.80 -1.85
N TYR A 105 13.55 1.08 -3.12
CA TYR A 105 13.53 2.41 -3.70
C TYR A 105 12.18 2.66 -4.37
N SER A 106 11.60 3.85 -4.15
CA SER A 106 10.38 4.25 -4.84
C SER A 106 10.43 5.73 -5.20
N GLN A 107 9.86 6.06 -6.35
CA GLN A 107 9.77 7.41 -6.88
C GLN A 107 8.33 7.73 -7.25
N GLN A 108 7.86 8.91 -6.83
CA GLN A 108 6.58 9.46 -7.23
C GLN A 108 6.77 10.89 -7.77
N LYS A 109 6.10 11.22 -8.86
CA LYS A 109 5.91 12.60 -9.31
C LYS A 109 4.53 13.06 -8.87
N THR A 110 4.47 14.19 -8.17
CA THR A 110 3.23 14.77 -7.64
C THR A 110 3.27 16.29 -7.75
N ALA A 111 2.16 16.93 -7.50
CA ALA A 111 2.06 18.38 -7.41
C ALA A 111 1.57 18.80 -6.02
N LEU A 112 2.03 19.95 -5.55
CA LEU A 112 1.48 20.60 -4.38
C LEU A 112 0.35 21.52 -4.80
N THR A 113 -0.85 21.22 -4.30
CA THR A 113 -2.01 22.09 -4.48
C THR A 113 -2.35 22.75 -3.15
N SER A 114 -2.21 24.05 -3.07
CA SER A 114 -2.57 24.79 -1.87
C SER A 114 -3.93 25.49 -2.04
N GLY A 115 -4.88 25.10 -1.19
CA GLY A 115 -6.17 25.79 -1.09
C GLY A 115 -6.07 27.08 -0.27
N GLY A 116 -5.39 28.13 -0.78
CA GLY A 116 -5.41 29.40 -0.06
C GLY A 116 -4.13 30.20 -0.02
N PHE A 117 -3.18 29.94 -0.88
CA PHE A 117 -1.97 30.77 -0.98
C PHE A 117 -2.17 32.02 -1.82
N SER A 118 -1.33 33.02 -1.51
CA SER A 118 -1.10 34.22 -2.29
C SER A 118 -1.07 33.93 -3.81
N PRO A 119 -1.53 34.87 -4.69
CA PRO A 119 -1.61 34.66 -6.13
C PRO A 119 -0.30 34.29 -6.84
N GLN A 120 0.79 34.18 -6.10
CA GLN A 120 2.14 33.85 -6.58
C GLN A 120 2.61 32.42 -6.24
N ALA A 121 1.85 31.64 -5.49
CA ALA A 121 2.15 30.22 -5.24
C ALA A 121 1.52 29.36 -6.33
N ASP A 122 2.10 29.40 -7.53
CA ASP A 122 1.77 28.49 -8.61
C ASP A 122 1.94 27.04 -8.14
N ASN A 123 1.00 26.19 -8.53
CA ASN A 123 1.15 24.74 -8.39
C ASN A 123 2.49 24.33 -9.00
N PHE A 124 3.38 23.75 -8.21
CA PHE A 124 4.65 23.26 -8.73
C PHE A 124 4.81 21.77 -8.46
N GLY A 125 5.46 21.13 -9.43
CA GLY A 125 5.75 19.70 -9.34
C GLY A 125 6.80 19.41 -8.27
N ILE A 126 6.63 18.26 -7.61
CA ILE A 126 7.61 17.71 -6.67
C ILE A 126 7.83 16.25 -7.03
N THR A 127 9.09 15.84 -7.02
CA THR A 127 9.46 14.44 -7.11
C THR A 127 9.88 13.95 -5.72
N LEU A 128 9.21 12.90 -5.23
CA LEU A 128 9.54 12.22 -3.98
C LEU A 128 10.36 10.98 -4.29
N HIS A 129 11.49 10.82 -3.62
CA HIS A 129 12.33 9.64 -3.68
C HIS A 129 12.39 9.02 -2.29
N ASN A 130 11.99 7.75 -2.16
CA ASN A 130 12.08 7.00 -0.93
C ASN A 130 13.17 5.93 -1.05
N TYR A 131 14.04 5.89 -0.06
CA TYR A 131 15.10 4.90 0.10
C TYR A 131 14.88 4.21 1.44
N GLN A 132 14.60 2.91 1.43
CA GLN A 132 14.25 2.17 2.65
C GLN A 132 15.10 0.91 2.75
N LEU A 133 15.55 0.62 3.95
CA LEU A 133 16.15 -0.65 4.32
C LEU A 133 15.23 -1.33 5.33
N GLY A 134 14.87 -2.56 5.08
CA GLY A 134 13.89 -3.25 5.91
C GLY A 134 13.91 -4.75 5.70
N GLY A 135 12.78 -5.37 5.90
CA GLY A 135 12.60 -6.78 5.66
C GLY A 135 11.18 -7.15 5.33
N THR A 136 11.05 -8.32 4.72
CA THR A 136 9.79 -8.99 4.44
C THR A 136 9.74 -10.30 5.19
N ASN A 137 8.56 -10.64 5.72
CA ASN A 137 8.31 -11.93 6.37
C ASN A 137 7.10 -12.60 5.72
N PHE A 138 7.33 -13.75 5.10
CA PHE A 138 6.34 -14.55 4.40
C PHE A 138 5.69 -15.55 5.36
N ILE A 139 4.39 -15.73 5.23
CA ILE A 139 3.63 -16.70 6.07
C ILE A 139 3.82 -18.12 5.56
N GLU A 140 3.91 -18.31 4.25
CA GLU A 140 3.97 -19.62 3.58
C GLU A 140 5.37 -19.97 3.04
N GLY A 141 6.38 -19.21 3.43
CA GLY A 141 7.75 -19.29 2.92
C GLY A 141 8.04 -18.32 1.80
N VAL A 142 9.33 -17.96 1.68
CA VAL A 142 9.80 -16.97 0.71
C VAL A 142 9.33 -17.32 -0.71
N GLY A 143 8.82 -16.30 -1.40
CA GLY A 143 8.44 -16.39 -2.81
C GLY A 143 7.01 -16.85 -3.08
N ARG A 144 6.16 -16.99 -2.09
CA ARG A 144 4.73 -17.33 -2.27
C ARG A 144 3.85 -16.83 -1.13
N GLY A 145 2.57 -16.61 -1.47
CA GLY A 145 1.52 -16.29 -0.50
C GLY A 145 1.65 -14.89 0.11
N PRO A 146 0.94 -14.69 1.22
CA PRO A 146 0.91 -13.41 1.91
C PRO A 146 2.20 -13.16 2.69
N TYR A 147 2.59 -11.88 2.79
CA TYR A 147 3.72 -11.43 3.59
C TYR A 147 3.47 -10.04 4.17
N VAL A 148 4.21 -9.74 5.21
CA VAL A 148 4.28 -8.40 5.81
C VAL A 148 5.67 -7.83 5.56
N MET A 149 5.77 -6.52 5.47
CA MET A 149 7.05 -5.84 5.28
C MET A 149 7.13 -4.59 6.13
N GLY A 150 8.34 -4.17 6.42
CA GLY A 150 8.59 -2.92 7.12
C GLY A 150 10.03 -2.50 6.99
N GLY A 151 10.26 -1.19 7.02
CA GLY A 151 11.60 -0.64 6.89
C GLY A 151 11.72 0.79 7.39
N VAL A 152 12.95 1.23 7.49
CA VAL A 152 13.32 2.61 7.85
C VAL A 152 14.29 3.15 6.82
N GLY A 153 14.32 4.47 6.66
CA GLY A 153 15.18 5.09 5.68
C GLY A 153 14.97 6.57 5.53
N ALA A 154 15.05 7.08 4.32
CA ALA A 154 14.96 8.49 4.02
C ALA A 154 14.03 8.77 2.84
N THR A 155 13.30 9.88 2.92
CA THR A 155 12.51 10.44 1.83
C THR A 155 13.09 11.78 1.43
N THR A 156 13.51 11.90 0.17
CA THR A 156 13.98 13.14 -0.42
C THR A 156 12.87 13.76 -1.26
N MET A 157 12.53 15.00 -0.96
CA MET A 157 11.58 15.82 -1.69
C MET A 157 12.34 16.78 -2.59
N LYS A 158 12.19 16.64 -3.91
CA LYS A 158 12.87 17.46 -4.90
C LYS A 158 11.85 18.31 -5.64
N PRO A 159 11.88 19.65 -5.49
CA PRO A 159 11.02 20.53 -6.26
C PRO A 159 11.48 20.59 -7.72
N ASP A 160 10.52 20.67 -8.65
CA ASP A 160 10.81 20.81 -10.09
C ASP A 160 11.11 22.27 -10.49
N ARG A 161 11.18 23.18 -9.51
CA ARG A 161 11.43 24.61 -9.71
C ARG A 161 12.90 24.95 -9.46
N SER A 162 13.51 25.65 -10.40
CA SER A 162 14.89 26.15 -10.27
C SER A 162 15.03 27.11 -9.09
N GLY A 163 16.12 26.98 -8.33
CA GLY A 163 16.44 27.85 -7.19
C GLY A 163 15.88 27.40 -5.84
N LEU A 164 15.16 26.28 -5.80
CA LEU A 164 14.73 25.64 -4.55
C LEU A 164 15.60 24.41 -4.24
N ASN A 165 15.94 24.25 -2.98
CA ASN A 165 16.76 23.12 -2.50
C ASN A 165 15.90 21.87 -2.26
N SER A 166 16.50 20.71 -2.47
CA SER A 166 15.92 19.43 -2.09
C SER A 166 16.06 19.23 -0.58
N GLU A 167 15.03 18.65 0.04
CA GLU A 167 15.02 18.36 1.47
C GLU A 167 14.90 16.85 1.68
N THR A 168 15.63 16.33 2.66
CA THR A 168 15.63 14.91 2.99
C THR A 168 15.20 14.70 4.45
N PHE A 169 14.25 13.81 4.64
CA PHE A 169 13.64 13.50 5.93
C PHE A 169 13.80 12.03 6.27
N PHE A 170 13.92 11.72 7.57
CA PHE A 170 13.84 10.35 8.03
C PHE A 170 12.42 9.82 7.79
N SER A 171 12.32 8.59 7.31
CA SER A 171 11.04 7.95 7.04
C SER A 171 11.07 6.46 7.34
N GLY A 172 9.88 5.91 7.57
CA GLY A 172 9.67 4.48 7.70
C GLY A 172 8.49 4.03 6.87
N ASN A 173 8.42 2.74 6.60
CA ASN A 173 7.28 2.11 5.95
C ASN A 173 6.84 0.85 6.68
N LEU A 174 5.56 0.53 6.52
CA LEU A 174 4.96 -0.74 6.88
C LEU A 174 3.98 -1.13 5.77
N GLY A 175 3.85 -2.43 5.52
CA GLY A 175 2.96 -2.89 4.47
C GLY A 175 2.63 -4.37 4.54
N ILE A 176 1.75 -4.74 3.65
CA ILE A 176 1.35 -6.12 3.39
C ILE A 176 1.47 -6.39 1.90
N GLY A 177 1.75 -7.62 1.54
CA GLY A 177 1.84 -8.02 0.15
C GLY A 177 1.39 -9.44 -0.08
N TRP A 178 1.31 -9.77 -1.37
CA TRP A 178 1.01 -11.11 -1.85
C TRP A 178 1.93 -11.45 -3.01
N MET A 179 2.58 -12.61 -2.91
CA MET A 179 3.46 -13.15 -3.96
C MET A 179 2.77 -14.32 -4.65
N VAL A 180 2.65 -14.23 -5.98
CA VAL A 180 2.12 -15.29 -6.84
C VAL A 180 3.27 -15.82 -7.69
N PRO A 181 3.79 -17.04 -7.42
CA PRO A 181 4.84 -17.62 -8.26
C PRO A 181 4.27 -17.99 -9.63
N LEU A 182 4.94 -17.55 -10.70
CA LEU A 182 4.63 -17.94 -12.08
C LEU A 182 5.52 -19.09 -12.59
N GLY A 183 6.60 -19.34 -11.88
CA GLY A 183 7.57 -20.39 -12.19
C GLY A 183 8.71 -20.40 -11.17
N ALA A 184 9.76 -21.14 -11.45
CA ALA A 184 10.89 -21.29 -10.53
C ALA A 184 11.60 -19.95 -10.24
N HIS A 185 11.70 -19.07 -11.23
CA HIS A 185 12.50 -17.84 -11.13
C HIS A 185 11.69 -16.55 -11.27
N VAL A 186 10.39 -16.62 -11.56
CA VAL A 186 9.57 -15.44 -11.82
C VAL A 186 8.28 -15.49 -11.00
N GLY A 187 7.85 -14.35 -10.50
CA GLY A 187 6.57 -14.19 -9.81
C GLY A 187 5.98 -12.79 -9.94
N LEU A 188 4.71 -12.67 -9.56
CA LEU A 188 4.03 -11.39 -9.43
C LEU A 188 3.96 -11.01 -7.96
N ARG A 189 4.21 -9.74 -7.66
CA ARG A 189 4.08 -9.16 -6.31
C ARG A 189 3.04 -8.06 -6.33
N PHE A 190 2.14 -8.10 -5.35
CA PHE A 190 1.15 -7.06 -5.09
C PHE A 190 1.37 -6.56 -3.67
N GLU A 191 1.43 -5.24 -3.50
CA GLU A 191 1.75 -4.64 -2.21
C GLU A 191 0.87 -3.44 -1.91
N ALA A 192 0.57 -3.26 -0.63
CA ALA A 192 0.03 -2.03 -0.06
C ALA A 192 0.99 -1.57 1.03
N ARG A 193 1.58 -0.39 0.87
CA ARG A 193 2.55 0.21 1.80
C ARG A 193 2.02 1.51 2.38
N GLY A 194 2.26 1.72 3.67
CA GLY A 194 2.08 2.99 4.35
C GLY A 194 3.43 3.59 4.70
N TYR A 195 3.62 4.88 4.47
CA TYR A 195 4.84 5.62 4.81
C TYR A 195 4.55 6.64 5.88
N GLY A 196 5.46 6.74 6.86
CA GLY A 196 5.53 7.83 7.82
C GLY A 196 6.83 8.61 7.60
N ILE A 197 6.72 9.88 7.26
CA ILE A 197 7.84 10.79 7.01
C ILE A 197 7.89 11.78 8.16
N LEU A 198 8.99 11.80 8.91
CA LEU A 198 9.16 12.69 10.07
C LEU A 198 9.63 14.06 9.58
N LEU A 199 8.78 15.05 9.75
CA LEU A 199 9.08 16.43 9.42
C LEU A 199 9.62 17.14 10.67
N ASN A 200 10.70 17.92 10.55
CA ASN A 200 11.16 18.73 11.66
C ASN A 200 10.17 19.87 11.91
N ASN A 201 9.72 20.00 13.16
CA ASN A 201 8.94 21.18 13.59
C ASN A 201 9.71 22.45 13.28
N ASN A 202 9.12 23.40 12.56
CA ASN A 202 9.69 24.64 12.05
C ASN A 202 10.62 24.49 10.83
N SER A 203 10.54 23.41 10.08
CA SER A 203 11.23 23.33 8.80
C SER A 203 10.49 24.18 7.78
N ALA A 204 11.11 25.27 7.38
CA ALA A 204 10.79 25.92 6.13
C ALA A 204 11.30 24.99 5.01
N ILE A 205 10.39 24.39 4.26
CA ILE A 205 10.72 23.47 3.16
C ILE A 205 10.83 24.29 1.88
N PHE A 206 11.81 23.92 1.04
CA PHE A 206 12.08 24.59 -0.23
C PHE A 206 12.50 26.07 -0.09
N CYS A 207 13.58 26.29 0.64
CA CYS A 207 14.22 27.58 0.74
C CYS A 207 15.20 27.80 -0.43
N GLY A 208 15.15 28.97 -1.08
CA GLY A 208 16.10 29.40 -2.12
C GLY A 208 16.68 30.75 -1.79
N GLY A 209 17.99 30.98 -2.10
CA GLY A 209 18.81 32.09 -1.62
C GLY A 209 18.20 33.49 -1.66
N THR A 210 17.55 33.91 -2.75
CA THR A 210 16.95 35.26 -2.88
C THR A 210 15.42 35.29 -2.77
N THR A 211 14.77 34.13 -2.84
CA THR A 211 13.30 34.03 -2.87
C THR A 211 12.67 33.67 -1.52
N GLY A 212 13.48 33.43 -0.47
CA GLY A 212 12.98 33.02 0.83
C GLY A 212 12.48 31.56 0.84
N CYS A 213 11.78 31.15 1.90
CA CYS A 213 11.21 29.82 2.04
C CYS A 213 9.76 29.81 1.54
N THR A 214 9.43 28.85 0.67
CA THR A 214 8.13 28.80 -0.03
C THR A 214 7.04 28.16 0.80
N VAL A 215 7.39 27.23 1.70
CA VAL A 215 6.43 26.49 2.52
C VAL A 215 6.96 26.32 3.95
N ALA A 216 6.21 26.79 4.93
CA ALA A 216 6.46 26.53 6.34
C ALA A 216 5.48 25.45 6.83
N ILE A 217 5.97 24.27 7.24
CA ILE A 217 5.12 23.16 7.66
C ILE A 217 4.98 23.14 9.19
N LYS A 218 3.74 23.04 9.65
CA LYS A 218 3.39 22.75 11.04
C LYS A 218 2.89 21.33 11.12
N GLY A 219 3.75 20.44 11.51
CA GLY A 219 3.40 19.01 11.67
C GLY A 219 4.65 18.19 11.86
N ASN A 220 4.54 17.11 12.63
CA ASN A 220 5.68 16.27 12.96
C ASN A 220 5.82 15.09 12.00
N ALA A 221 4.79 14.78 11.21
CA ALA A 221 4.82 13.65 10.29
C ALA A 221 3.86 13.86 9.11
N LEU A 222 4.27 13.34 7.95
CA LEU A 222 3.45 13.17 6.76
C LEU A 222 3.21 11.68 6.55
N PHE A 223 1.95 11.29 6.37
CA PHE A 223 1.57 9.90 6.07
C PHE A 223 1.12 9.78 4.63
N GLN A 224 1.57 8.72 3.96
CA GLN A 224 1.19 8.39 2.59
C GLN A 224 0.88 6.89 2.49
N GLY A 225 -0.02 6.53 1.56
CA GLY A 225 -0.28 5.14 1.18
C GLY A 225 0.17 4.88 -0.26
N GLU A 226 0.58 3.68 -0.58
CA GLU A 226 0.98 3.26 -1.93
C GLU A 226 0.48 1.87 -2.24
N ALA A 227 -0.11 1.68 -3.42
CA ALA A 227 -0.47 0.38 -3.95
C ALA A 227 0.42 0.05 -5.15
N LEU A 228 1.05 -1.10 -5.13
CA LEU A 228 2.07 -1.54 -6.09
C LEU A 228 1.74 -2.89 -6.68
N ALA A 229 2.02 -3.04 -7.96
CA ALA A 229 2.05 -4.33 -8.65
C ALA A 229 3.40 -4.46 -9.37
N GLY A 230 4.04 -5.63 -9.26
CA GLY A 230 5.38 -5.82 -9.77
C GLY A 230 5.67 -7.23 -10.27
N ILE A 231 6.77 -7.32 -11.00
CA ILE A 231 7.35 -8.58 -11.48
C ILE A 231 8.65 -8.78 -10.72
N SER A 232 8.79 -9.96 -10.10
CA SER A 232 9.95 -10.38 -9.34
C SER A 232 10.72 -11.46 -10.12
N ALA A 233 12.01 -11.28 -10.22
CA ALA A 233 12.96 -12.28 -10.73
C ALA A 233 13.81 -12.79 -9.57
N ARG A 234 13.85 -14.11 -9.36
CA ARG A 234 14.62 -14.81 -8.32
C ARG A 234 15.86 -15.47 -8.92
N PHE A 235 16.93 -15.47 -8.17
CA PHE A 235 18.24 -16.05 -8.58
C PHE A 235 19.04 -16.52 -7.37
#